data_dcffce4ee38a7168f7fc7aa787ebb549
#
_entry.id   dcffce4ee38a7168f7fc7aa787ebb549
#
_cell.length_a   1.000
_cell.length_b   1.000
_cell.length_c   1.000
_cell.angle_alpha   90.00
_cell.angle_beta   90.00
_cell.angle_gamma   90.00
#
_symmetry.space_group_name_H-M   'P 1'
#
loop_
_entity.id
_entity.type
_entity.pdbx_description
1 polymer ?
#
loop_
_entity_poly.entity_id
_entity_poly.type
_entity_poly.pdbx_seq_one_letter_code
_entity_poly.pdbx_strand_id
1 'polypeptide(L)'
;MAKLGDKADVFCRQTLEALAGQPQLLPPSLDVATAMQDMTARDQLRPLLMRIEILLQKGSDTRMALGNDAFTVASRGYSMLKLLGQANGLEPLRRELGGRFKPGPRVSPEEKKAA
;
A
#
# COMPACT_ATOMS: atom_id res chain seq x y z
N MET A 1 -1.34 16.23 -13.52
CA MET A 1 -2.79 16.10 -13.64
C MET A 1 -3.47 16.45 -12.32
N ALA A 2 -4.34 17.44 -12.32
CA ALA A 2 -5.02 17.85 -11.10
C ALA A 2 -6.07 16.82 -10.69
N LYS A 3 -6.07 16.44 -9.42
CA LYS A 3 -7.13 15.58 -8.87
C LYS A 3 -8.40 16.38 -8.68
N LEU A 4 -9.53 15.77 -9.03
CA LEU A 4 -10.83 16.35 -8.77
C LEU A 4 -11.16 16.23 -7.28
N GLY A 5 -11.03 17.32 -6.53
CA GLY A 5 -11.39 17.37 -5.12
C GLY A 5 -12.90 17.42 -4.91
N ASP A 6 -13.35 17.32 -3.64
CA ASP A 6 -14.76 17.24 -3.30
C ASP A 6 -15.56 18.44 -3.81
N LYS A 7 -15.04 19.65 -3.66
CA LYS A 7 -15.70 20.87 -4.15
C LYS A 7 -15.78 20.91 -5.67
N ALA A 8 -14.69 20.50 -6.34
CA ALA A 8 -14.65 20.43 -7.78
C ALA A 8 -15.54 19.32 -8.32
N ASP A 9 -15.70 18.22 -7.61
CA ASP A 9 -16.62 17.13 -7.95
C ASP A 9 -18.07 17.65 -8.00
N VAL A 10 -18.53 18.30 -6.95
CA VAL A 10 -19.88 18.87 -6.89
C VAL A 10 -20.07 19.89 -8.01
N PHE A 11 -19.12 20.78 -8.20
CA PHE A 11 -19.16 21.77 -9.29
C PHE A 11 -19.29 21.10 -10.65
N CYS A 12 -18.47 20.08 -10.94
CA CYS A 12 -18.54 19.35 -12.20
C CYS A 12 -19.89 18.69 -12.43
N ARG A 13 -20.41 18.00 -11.43
CA ARG A 13 -21.70 17.30 -11.55
C ARG A 13 -22.84 18.27 -11.81
N GLN A 14 -22.92 19.33 -11.02
CA GLN A 14 -23.99 20.30 -11.15
C GLN A 14 -23.90 21.08 -12.47
N THR A 15 -22.69 21.46 -12.86
CA THR A 15 -22.46 22.19 -14.09
C THR A 15 -22.77 21.34 -15.31
N LEU A 16 -22.31 20.08 -15.33
CA LEU A 16 -22.59 19.19 -16.47
C LEU A 16 -24.08 18.88 -16.57
N GLU A 17 -24.78 18.68 -15.45
CA GLU A 17 -26.23 18.50 -15.46
C GLU A 17 -26.95 19.71 -16.05
N ALA A 18 -26.57 20.91 -15.62
CA ALA A 18 -27.16 22.15 -16.11
C ALA A 18 -26.93 22.31 -17.61
N LEU A 19 -25.69 22.03 -18.08
CA LEU A 19 -25.34 22.12 -19.51
C LEU A 19 -26.07 21.08 -20.32
N ALA A 20 -26.23 19.87 -19.82
CA ALA A 20 -26.93 18.78 -20.52
C ALA A 20 -28.42 19.13 -20.71
N GLY A 21 -28.99 19.95 -19.83
CA GLY A 21 -30.37 20.44 -19.96
C GLY A 21 -30.55 21.57 -20.97
N GLN A 22 -29.46 22.11 -21.52
CA GLN A 22 -29.49 23.26 -22.42
C GLN A 22 -28.66 23.02 -23.67
N PRO A 23 -28.92 21.93 -24.44
CA PRO A 23 -28.06 21.56 -25.57
C PRO A 23 -28.05 22.62 -26.68
N GLN A 24 -29.10 23.41 -26.81
CA GLN A 24 -29.20 24.44 -27.84
C GLN A 24 -28.27 25.65 -27.57
N LEU A 25 -27.79 25.81 -26.36
CA LEU A 25 -26.90 26.90 -25.98
C LEU A 25 -25.43 26.55 -26.14
N LEU A 26 -25.13 25.28 -26.39
CA LEU A 26 -23.74 24.75 -26.35
C LEU A 26 -23.13 24.75 -27.74
N PRO A 27 -21.87 25.20 -27.87
CA PRO A 27 -21.14 25.05 -29.14
C PRO A 27 -20.81 23.56 -29.39
N PRO A 28 -20.75 23.12 -30.66
CA PRO A 28 -20.45 21.73 -30.99
C PRO A 28 -19.09 21.26 -30.47
N SER A 29 -18.17 22.19 -30.19
CA SER A 29 -16.84 21.90 -29.67
C SER A 29 -16.85 21.50 -28.17
N LEU A 30 -17.95 21.74 -27.48
CA LEU A 30 -18.09 21.41 -26.06
C LEU A 30 -18.84 20.09 -25.91
N ASP A 31 -18.11 19.02 -25.68
CA ASP A 31 -18.65 17.66 -25.59
C ASP A 31 -19.08 17.32 -24.15
N VAL A 32 -20.27 17.74 -23.78
CA VAL A 32 -20.88 17.51 -22.46
C VAL A 32 -21.20 16.03 -22.26
N ALA A 33 -21.64 15.35 -23.31
CA ALA A 33 -22.04 13.94 -23.22
C ALA A 33 -20.85 13.06 -22.81
N THR A 34 -19.69 13.25 -23.43
CA THR A 34 -18.47 12.51 -23.08
C THR A 34 -18.02 12.84 -21.65
N ALA A 35 -18.09 14.10 -21.25
CA ALA A 35 -17.74 14.49 -19.88
C ALA A 35 -18.65 13.82 -18.83
N MET A 36 -19.95 13.70 -19.11
CA MET A 36 -20.89 12.99 -18.25
C MET A 36 -20.58 11.49 -18.17
N GLN A 37 -20.23 10.88 -19.32
CA GLN A 37 -19.80 9.48 -19.35
C GLN A 37 -18.53 9.27 -18.53
N ASP A 38 -17.58 10.19 -18.59
CA ASP A 38 -16.35 10.14 -17.79
C ASP A 38 -16.67 10.20 -16.29
N MET A 39 -17.58 11.05 -15.88
CA MET A 39 -18.00 11.14 -14.49
C MET A 39 -18.67 9.85 -14.02
N THR A 40 -19.50 9.25 -14.84
CA THR A 40 -20.14 7.96 -14.53
C THR A 40 -19.12 6.85 -14.40
N ALA A 41 -18.16 6.76 -15.32
CA ALA A 41 -17.09 5.78 -15.28
C ALA A 41 -16.22 5.95 -14.03
N ARG A 42 -15.91 7.20 -13.69
CA ARG A 42 -15.17 7.54 -12.47
C ARG A 42 -15.90 7.07 -11.22
N ASP A 43 -17.21 7.28 -11.16
CA ASP A 43 -18.04 6.82 -10.04
C ASP A 43 -18.06 5.29 -9.92
N GLN A 44 -18.12 4.60 -11.05
CA GLN A 44 -18.10 3.13 -11.08
C GLN A 44 -16.76 2.54 -10.63
N LEU A 45 -15.66 3.25 -10.87
CA LEU A 45 -14.34 2.83 -10.44
C LEU A 45 -14.14 2.92 -8.92
N ARG A 46 -14.82 3.87 -8.27
CA ARG A 46 -14.61 4.12 -6.84
C ARG A 46 -14.77 2.88 -5.96
N PRO A 47 -15.88 2.13 -6.05
CA PRO A 47 -16.04 0.93 -5.21
C PRO A 47 -15.03 -0.16 -5.55
N LEU A 48 -14.62 -0.27 -6.82
CA LEU A 48 -13.60 -1.23 -7.23
C LEU A 48 -12.24 -0.89 -6.64
N LEU A 49 -11.86 0.39 -6.68
CA LEU A 49 -10.60 0.86 -6.08
C LEU A 49 -10.61 0.64 -4.57
N MET A 50 -11.73 0.86 -3.90
CA MET A 50 -11.85 0.60 -2.46
C MET A 50 -11.63 -0.88 -2.14
N ARG A 51 -12.18 -1.79 -2.96
CA ARG A 51 -11.96 -3.23 -2.81
C ARG A 51 -10.49 -3.61 -3.00
N ILE A 52 -9.83 -3.01 -3.99
CA ILE A 52 -8.41 -3.23 -4.25
C ILE A 52 -7.57 -2.76 -3.06
N GLU A 53 -7.89 -1.60 -2.48
CA GLU A 53 -7.20 -1.09 -1.30
C GLU A 53 -7.34 -2.04 -0.10
N ILE A 54 -8.53 -2.55 0.14
CA ILE A 54 -8.78 -3.52 1.21
C ILE A 54 -7.98 -4.80 0.98
N LEU A 55 -7.97 -5.29 -0.26
CA LEU A 55 -7.22 -6.48 -0.62
C LEU A 55 -5.71 -6.27 -0.46
N LEU A 56 -5.22 -5.10 -0.87
CA LEU A 56 -3.82 -4.72 -0.69
C LEU A 56 -3.44 -4.70 0.79
N GLN A 57 -4.28 -4.14 1.64
CA GLN A 57 -4.03 -4.10 3.09
C GLN A 57 -3.98 -5.51 3.68
N LYS A 58 -4.93 -6.37 3.30
CA LYS A 58 -4.92 -7.78 3.73
C LYS A 58 -3.66 -8.51 3.30
N GLY A 59 -3.25 -8.30 2.05
CA GLY A 59 -2.02 -8.90 1.53
C GLY A 59 -0.78 -8.42 2.27
N SER A 60 -0.70 -7.13 2.55
CA SER A 60 0.40 -6.53 3.31
C SER A 60 0.47 -7.07 4.73
N ASP A 61 -0.68 -7.18 5.39
CA ASP A 61 -0.75 -7.72 6.75
C ASP A 61 -0.32 -9.19 6.79
N THR A 62 -0.76 -9.98 5.82
CA THR A 62 -0.38 -11.38 5.70
C THR A 62 1.12 -11.52 5.45
N ARG A 63 1.66 -10.72 4.55
CA ARG A 63 3.10 -10.72 4.26
C ARG A 63 3.92 -10.42 5.52
N MET A 64 3.49 -9.45 6.29
CA MET A 64 4.14 -9.08 7.56
C MET A 64 4.10 -10.24 8.56
N ALA A 65 2.93 -10.87 8.72
CA ALA A 65 2.76 -12.00 9.64
C ALA A 65 3.65 -13.17 9.25
N LEU A 66 3.71 -13.50 7.95
CA LEU A 66 4.56 -14.58 7.44
C LEU A 66 6.04 -14.28 7.68
N GLY A 67 6.46 -13.03 7.47
CA GLY A 67 7.84 -12.61 7.74
C GLY A 67 8.18 -12.71 9.23
N ASN A 68 7.27 -12.32 10.10
CA ASN A 68 7.46 -12.43 11.55
C ASN A 68 7.58 -13.88 12.00
N ASP A 69 6.75 -14.77 11.44
CA ASP A 69 6.83 -16.20 11.75
C ASP A 69 8.19 -16.79 11.33
N ALA A 70 8.64 -16.48 10.12
CA ALA A 70 9.91 -16.95 9.62
C ALA A 70 11.08 -16.40 10.47
N PHE A 71 11.03 -15.12 10.81
CA PHE A 71 12.06 -14.48 11.65
C PHE A 71 12.11 -15.10 13.05
N THR A 72 10.97 -15.40 13.63
CA THR A 72 10.89 -16.05 14.94
C THR A 72 11.58 -17.41 14.93
N VAL A 73 11.28 -18.23 13.92
CA VAL A 73 11.89 -19.55 13.79
C VAL A 73 13.40 -19.42 13.53
N ALA A 74 13.80 -18.52 12.64
CA ALA A 74 15.21 -18.29 12.34
C ALA A 74 15.99 -17.83 13.57
N SER A 75 15.41 -16.93 14.37
CA SER A 75 16.03 -16.43 15.61
C SER A 75 16.19 -17.54 16.65
N ARG A 76 15.17 -18.37 16.82
CA ARG A 76 15.24 -19.51 17.74
C ARG A 76 16.25 -20.54 17.26
N GLY A 77 16.25 -20.83 15.97
CA GLY A 77 17.23 -21.75 15.36
C GLY A 77 18.66 -21.25 15.52
N TYR A 78 18.87 -19.95 15.33
CA TYR A 78 20.18 -19.34 15.54
C TYR A 78 20.63 -19.47 17.00
N SER A 79 19.73 -19.26 17.95
CA SER A 79 20.04 -19.45 19.37
C SER A 79 20.40 -20.90 19.69
N MET A 80 19.71 -21.86 19.05
CA MET A 80 20.05 -23.29 19.18
C MET A 80 21.46 -23.58 18.63
N LEU A 81 21.82 -22.98 17.51
CA LEU A 81 23.19 -23.12 16.97
C LEU A 81 24.23 -22.58 17.92
N LYS A 82 23.95 -21.50 18.65
CA LYS A 82 24.84 -20.99 19.68
C LYS A 82 25.06 -21.99 20.82
N LEU A 83 23.99 -22.63 21.26
CA LEU A 83 24.03 -23.54 22.40
C LEU A 83 24.62 -24.92 22.03
N LEU A 84 24.26 -25.46 20.87
CA LEU A 84 24.59 -26.82 20.46
C LEU A 84 25.73 -26.89 19.43
N GLY A 85 26.00 -25.76 18.75
CA GLY A 85 26.95 -25.72 17.64
C GLY A 85 28.37 -26.06 18.05
N GLN A 86 28.82 -25.63 19.23
CA GLN A 86 30.16 -25.93 19.72
C GLN A 86 30.35 -27.43 19.92
N ALA A 87 29.35 -28.11 20.47
CA ALA A 87 29.39 -29.54 20.69
C ALA A 87 29.37 -30.36 19.39
N ASN A 88 28.78 -29.82 18.35
CA ASN A 88 28.56 -30.51 17.08
C ASN A 88 29.39 -29.95 15.90
N GLY A 89 30.38 -29.11 16.17
CA GLY A 89 31.28 -28.57 15.14
C GLY A 89 30.63 -27.55 14.22
N LEU A 90 29.49 -26.94 14.62
CA LEU A 90 28.77 -25.99 13.82
C LEU A 90 29.11 -24.53 14.09
N GLU A 91 30.16 -24.30 14.93
CA GLU A 91 30.56 -22.94 15.29
C GLU A 91 30.93 -22.06 14.09
N PRO A 92 31.66 -22.57 13.06
CA PRO A 92 31.94 -21.75 11.88
C PRO A 92 30.68 -21.31 11.15
N LEU A 93 29.68 -22.19 11.05
CA LEU A 93 28.39 -21.86 10.42
C LEU A 93 27.66 -20.78 11.22
N ARG A 94 27.63 -20.90 12.54
CA ARG A 94 27.02 -19.90 13.42
C ARG A 94 27.67 -18.53 13.22
N ARG A 95 29.00 -18.49 13.15
CA ARG A 95 29.73 -17.23 12.95
C ARG A 95 29.42 -16.61 11.61
N GLU A 96 29.33 -17.42 10.56
CA GLU A 96 28.97 -16.94 9.22
C GLU A 96 27.57 -16.34 9.20
N LEU A 97 26.58 -17.01 9.77
CA LEU A 97 25.22 -16.53 9.85
C LEU A 97 25.11 -15.25 10.70
N GLY A 98 25.82 -15.21 11.82
CA GLY A 98 25.88 -14.03 12.68
C GLY A 98 26.55 -12.83 12.00
N GLY A 99 27.53 -13.10 11.14
CA GLY A 99 28.20 -12.06 10.37
C GLY A 99 27.32 -11.47 9.27
N ARG A 100 26.46 -12.29 8.68
CA ARG A 100 25.52 -11.85 7.64
C ARG A 100 24.35 -11.06 8.22
N PHE A 101 23.92 -11.40 9.42
CA PHE A 101 22.87 -10.69 10.13
C PHE A 101 23.47 -9.85 11.23
N LYS A 102 23.80 -8.60 10.91
CA LYS A 102 24.19 -7.62 11.93
C LYS A 102 22.97 -6.82 12.26
N PRO A 103 22.32 -7.07 13.43
CA PRO A 103 21.27 -6.15 13.85
C PRO A 103 21.90 -4.77 14.02
N GLY A 104 21.32 -3.77 13.40
CA GLY A 104 21.71 -2.38 13.65
C GLY A 104 21.53 -2.03 15.13
N PRO A 105 22.10 -0.92 15.61
CA PRO A 105 21.88 -0.49 16.97
C PRO A 105 20.38 -0.41 17.23
N ARG A 106 19.94 -0.87 18.40
CA ARG A 106 18.53 -0.81 18.79
C ARG A 106 18.09 0.66 18.76
N VAL A 107 17.21 0.95 17.82
CA VAL A 107 16.60 2.28 17.72
C VAL A 107 15.50 2.37 18.77
N SER A 108 15.52 3.44 19.58
CA SER A 108 14.46 3.66 20.57
C SER A 108 13.10 3.84 19.88
N PRO A 109 11.98 3.57 20.59
CA PRO A 109 10.65 3.81 20.01
C PRO A 109 10.45 5.23 19.52
N GLU A 110 11.09 6.20 20.14
CA GLU A 110 11.04 7.62 19.74
C GLU A 110 11.77 7.85 18.42
N GLU A 111 12.94 7.27 18.26
CA GLU A 111 13.70 7.35 17.00
C GLU A 111 12.96 6.67 15.85
N LYS A 112 12.28 5.54 16.12
CA LYS A 112 11.45 4.87 15.12
C LYS A 112 10.27 5.71 14.67
N LYS A 113 9.70 6.53 15.56
CA LYS A 113 8.61 7.46 15.21
C LYS A 113 9.11 8.66 14.43
N ALA A 114 10.35 9.08 14.62
CA ALA A 114 10.97 10.20 13.92
C ALA A 114 11.44 9.83 12.52
N ALA A 115 11.68 8.56 12.27
CA ALA A 115 12.06 8.03 10.96
C ALA A 115 10.85 7.71 10.13
#